data_5aad15c94b373ba9a6fb9be15abff93e
#
_entry.id   5aad15c94b373ba9a6fb9be15abff93e
#
_cell.length_a   1.000
_cell.length_b   1.000
_cell.length_c   1.000
_cell.angle_alpha   90.00
_cell.angle_beta   90.00
_cell.angle_gamma   90.00
#
_symmetry.space_group_name_H-M   'P 1'
#
loop_
_entity.id
_entity.type
_entity.pdbx_description
1 polymer ?
#
loop_
_entity_poly.entity_id
_entity_poly.type
_entity_poly.pdbx_seq_one_letter_code
_entity_poly.pdbx_strand_id
1 'polypeptide(L)'
;MFRAPMIACALVMSLMDCASAADAPGVTATEIKVGGIFPFSGPASSIGQVGKAVLVYVQSINDRGGINGRKINYIAYGDAYSPPKSVEHARRLVESDEVSFIFSELGTPGNSATAKYLMAKKVPTVGIVSGSNKFTDVANYPLTTTSLVSFDTEGRIYAKYLTKTLPNAKYAILYQNDDLGKDYVNAFKSLLKADFDKKVVAISYEISDPTVDSQIVSLKSSGAEALVIGGTPKFAAQAIRRAAEIGWKPTILLNYPSGSVGATLKPAGLEASTGVISGTMMMDPTDSQWDNNEGMKNYRAFVDKYMPGIDISDNNYLFGYVQGMLLEHLIQQCGNDLSRENIMKQAKSFRDVALPTALPGILVNTSDKIDMNFTQMRLQRWTGTHWDQFSEVLDGVSE
;
A
#
# COMPACT_ATOMS: atom_id res chain seq x y z
N MET A 1 -63.69 5.36 -60.48
CA MET A 1 -62.28 5.73 -60.49
C MET A 1 -61.87 6.12 -59.06
N PHE A 2 -61.38 5.16 -58.27
CA PHE A 2 -60.89 5.44 -56.92
C PHE A 2 -59.39 5.18 -56.95
N ARG A 3 -58.60 6.23 -56.68
CA ARG A 3 -57.15 6.14 -56.50
C ARG A 3 -56.86 5.95 -55.02
N ALA A 4 -56.23 4.87 -54.66
CA ALA A 4 -55.69 4.63 -53.32
C ALA A 4 -54.33 5.30 -53.18
N PRO A 5 -53.98 5.92 -52.05
CA PRO A 5 -52.60 6.40 -51.76
C PRO A 5 -51.77 5.28 -51.24
N MET A 6 -50.56 5.12 -51.83
CA MET A 6 -49.48 4.26 -51.37
C MET A 6 -48.78 4.93 -50.19
N ILE A 7 -48.86 4.34 -48.98
CA ILE A 7 -48.10 4.77 -47.81
C ILE A 7 -46.75 4.11 -47.90
N ALA A 8 -45.70 4.90 -48.16
CA ALA A 8 -44.29 4.47 -48.06
C ALA A 8 -43.86 4.48 -46.58
N CYS A 9 -43.67 3.30 -46.02
CA CYS A 9 -43.11 3.12 -44.68
C CYS A 9 -41.59 3.29 -44.77
N ALA A 10 -41.06 4.46 -44.39
CA ALA A 10 -39.65 4.71 -44.26
C ALA A 10 -39.14 4.03 -43.00
N LEU A 11 -38.40 2.94 -43.15
CA LEU A 11 -37.67 2.24 -42.07
C LEU A 11 -36.46 3.10 -41.69
N VAL A 12 -36.58 3.86 -40.61
CA VAL A 12 -35.44 4.57 -40.02
C VAL A 12 -34.61 3.52 -39.28
N MET A 13 -33.59 3.02 -39.94
CA MET A 13 -32.47 2.30 -39.28
C MET A 13 -31.69 3.33 -38.44
N SER A 14 -31.94 3.34 -37.14
CA SER A 14 -31.05 3.99 -36.17
C SER A 14 -29.72 3.23 -36.19
N LEU A 15 -28.74 3.78 -36.88
CA LEU A 15 -27.33 3.47 -36.68
C LEU A 15 -27.03 3.85 -35.24
N MET A 16 -27.03 2.87 -34.33
CA MET A 16 -26.30 3.00 -33.08
C MET A 16 -24.84 3.20 -33.47
N ASP A 17 -24.36 4.44 -33.36
CA ASP A 17 -22.94 4.71 -33.30
C ASP A 17 -22.37 3.85 -32.14
N CYS A 18 -21.83 2.68 -32.47
CA CYS A 18 -20.82 2.06 -31.64
C CYS A 18 -19.67 3.04 -31.65
N ALA A 19 -19.65 3.96 -30.67
CA ALA A 19 -18.43 4.68 -30.34
C ALA A 19 -17.36 3.61 -30.17
N SER A 20 -16.51 3.49 -31.19
CA SER A 20 -15.30 2.69 -31.12
C SER A 20 -14.58 3.14 -29.87
N ALA A 21 -14.47 2.25 -28.89
CA ALA A 21 -13.52 2.48 -27.78
C ALA A 21 -12.20 2.80 -28.47
N ALA A 22 -11.77 4.06 -28.37
CA ALA A 22 -10.49 4.47 -28.91
C ALA A 22 -9.46 3.45 -28.43
N ASP A 23 -8.54 3.03 -29.30
CA ASP A 23 -7.50 2.02 -29.04
C ASP A 23 -6.62 2.44 -27.85
N ALA A 24 -7.15 2.30 -26.65
CA ALA A 24 -6.37 2.53 -25.44
C ALA A 24 -5.35 1.39 -25.31
N PRO A 25 -4.07 1.68 -25.12
CA PRO A 25 -3.06 0.65 -24.96
C PRO A 25 -3.49 -0.40 -23.93
N GLY A 26 -3.33 -1.68 -24.28
CA GLY A 26 -3.68 -2.79 -23.39
C GLY A 26 -5.18 -3.06 -23.18
N VAL A 27 -6.07 -2.42 -23.94
CA VAL A 27 -7.52 -2.61 -23.84
C VAL A 27 -8.07 -3.19 -25.14
N THR A 28 -8.85 -4.27 -25.01
CA THR A 28 -9.59 -4.89 -26.12
C THR A 28 -11.07 -5.01 -25.75
N ALA A 29 -11.87 -5.57 -26.64
CA ALA A 29 -13.29 -5.85 -26.35
C ALA A 29 -13.46 -6.86 -25.18
N THR A 30 -12.48 -7.73 -24.94
CA THR A 30 -12.59 -8.85 -23.99
C THR A 30 -11.53 -8.87 -22.89
N GLU A 31 -10.55 -7.98 -22.94
CA GLU A 31 -9.39 -7.97 -22.04
C GLU A 31 -8.94 -6.54 -21.69
N ILE A 32 -8.44 -6.36 -20.47
CA ILE A 32 -7.62 -5.23 -20.06
C ILE A 32 -6.30 -5.75 -19.48
N LYS A 33 -5.16 -5.26 -20.00
CA LYS A 33 -3.83 -5.57 -19.47
C LYS A 33 -3.43 -4.57 -18.41
N VAL A 34 -3.10 -5.06 -17.21
CA VAL A 34 -2.64 -4.27 -16.06
C VAL A 34 -1.27 -4.76 -15.64
N GLY A 35 -0.33 -3.86 -15.40
CA GLY A 35 1.02 -4.21 -14.95
C GLY A 35 1.18 -4.11 -13.45
N GLY A 36 2.12 -4.89 -12.88
CA GLY A 36 2.55 -4.78 -11.48
C GLY A 36 4.01 -5.17 -11.30
N ILE A 37 4.68 -4.56 -10.31
CA ILE A 37 6.08 -4.86 -9.98
C ILE A 37 6.16 -5.07 -8.47
N PHE A 38 6.74 -6.21 -8.05
CA PHE A 38 6.74 -6.62 -6.65
C PHE A 38 8.06 -7.30 -6.26
N PRO A 39 8.49 -7.20 -5.00
CA PRO A 39 9.66 -7.92 -4.51
C PRO A 39 9.31 -9.39 -4.17
N PHE A 40 9.05 -10.24 -5.17
CA PHE A 40 8.74 -11.66 -4.94
C PHE A 40 9.93 -12.46 -4.39
N SER A 41 11.12 -11.89 -4.40
CA SER A 41 12.34 -12.44 -3.84
C SER A 41 13.20 -11.35 -3.20
N GLY A 42 14.36 -11.71 -2.62
CA GLY A 42 15.29 -10.74 -2.05
C GLY A 42 14.94 -10.29 -0.63
N PRO A 43 15.60 -9.23 -0.13
CA PRO A 43 15.52 -8.83 1.28
C PRO A 43 14.16 -8.35 1.74
N ALA A 44 13.30 -7.91 0.83
CA ALA A 44 11.93 -7.45 1.11
C ALA A 44 10.86 -8.44 0.62
N SER A 45 11.21 -9.72 0.42
CA SER A 45 10.28 -10.73 -0.15
C SER A 45 9.02 -10.96 0.70
N SER A 46 9.07 -10.68 2.00
CA SER A 46 7.88 -10.80 2.86
C SER A 46 6.74 -9.87 2.45
N ILE A 47 7.05 -8.64 2.01
CA ILE A 47 6.02 -7.72 1.50
C ILE A 47 5.57 -8.06 0.08
N GLY A 48 6.30 -8.92 -0.65
CA GLY A 48 5.90 -9.44 -1.96
C GLY A 48 4.62 -10.29 -1.94
N GLN A 49 4.18 -10.72 -0.75
CA GLN A 49 2.90 -11.43 -0.57
C GLN A 49 1.71 -10.56 -1.00
N VAL A 50 1.82 -9.24 -0.91
CA VAL A 50 0.83 -8.29 -1.49
C VAL A 50 0.57 -8.61 -2.96
N GLY A 51 1.63 -8.71 -3.77
CA GLY A 51 1.51 -8.99 -5.20
C GLY A 51 0.90 -10.37 -5.49
N LYS A 52 1.23 -11.39 -4.68
CA LYS A 52 0.63 -12.72 -4.82
C LYS A 52 -0.87 -12.68 -4.56
N ALA A 53 -1.30 -11.96 -3.52
CA ALA A 53 -2.72 -11.84 -3.21
C ALA A 53 -3.48 -11.02 -4.28
N VAL A 54 -2.87 -9.96 -4.84
CA VAL A 54 -3.45 -9.21 -5.98
C VAL A 54 -3.68 -10.14 -7.17
N LEU A 55 -2.68 -10.96 -7.56
CA LEU A 55 -2.79 -11.92 -8.66
C LEU A 55 -3.95 -12.89 -8.45
N VAL A 56 -4.06 -13.43 -7.24
CA VAL A 56 -5.12 -14.39 -6.89
C VAL A 56 -6.50 -13.71 -6.84
N TYR A 57 -6.57 -12.47 -6.35
CA TYR A 57 -7.82 -11.70 -6.38
C TYR A 57 -8.28 -11.43 -7.82
N VAL A 58 -7.37 -11.04 -8.70
CA VAL A 58 -7.66 -10.87 -10.14
C VAL A 58 -8.16 -12.17 -10.76
N GLN A 59 -7.56 -13.31 -10.41
CA GLN A 59 -8.09 -14.61 -10.84
C GLN A 59 -9.54 -14.78 -10.38
N SER A 60 -9.87 -14.43 -9.14
CA SER A 60 -11.24 -14.53 -8.63
C SER A 60 -12.24 -13.64 -9.39
N ILE A 61 -11.81 -12.44 -9.82
CA ILE A 61 -12.62 -11.58 -10.70
C ILE A 61 -12.86 -12.29 -12.04
N ASN A 62 -11.81 -12.84 -12.61
CA ASN A 62 -11.88 -13.54 -13.89
C ASN A 62 -12.76 -14.78 -13.85
N ASP A 63 -12.75 -15.52 -12.74
CA ASP A 63 -13.62 -16.69 -12.52
C ASP A 63 -15.09 -16.30 -12.46
N ARG A 64 -15.41 -15.10 -11.95
CA ARG A 64 -16.76 -14.53 -11.93
C ARG A 64 -17.22 -13.92 -13.27
N GLY A 65 -16.40 -14.03 -14.31
CA GLY A 65 -16.74 -13.52 -15.65
C GLY A 65 -15.98 -12.25 -16.05
N GLY A 66 -15.17 -11.68 -15.18
CA GLY A 66 -14.48 -10.40 -15.42
C GLY A 66 -15.36 -9.18 -15.07
N ILE A 67 -15.00 -8.01 -15.59
CA ILE A 67 -15.69 -6.74 -15.34
C ILE A 67 -16.19 -6.19 -16.68
N ASN A 68 -17.46 -5.89 -16.80
CA ASN A 68 -18.08 -5.33 -18.01
C ASN A 68 -17.71 -6.12 -19.30
N GLY A 69 -17.68 -7.48 -19.19
CA GLY A 69 -17.36 -8.38 -20.30
C GLY A 69 -15.87 -8.53 -20.61
N ARG A 70 -14.97 -7.91 -19.82
CA ARG A 70 -13.52 -8.00 -19.98
C ARG A 70 -12.88 -8.78 -18.84
N LYS A 71 -11.93 -9.66 -19.20
CA LYS A 71 -11.02 -10.28 -18.24
C LYS A 71 -9.86 -9.32 -17.95
N ILE A 72 -9.30 -9.42 -16.74
CA ILE A 72 -8.09 -8.68 -16.37
C ILE A 72 -6.89 -9.59 -16.61
N ASN A 73 -6.00 -9.19 -17.49
CA ASN A 73 -4.68 -9.79 -17.67
C ASN A 73 -3.68 -9.02 -16.82
N TYR A 74 -3.44 -9.49 -15.60
CA TYR A 74 -2.54 -8.83 -14.66
C TYR A 74 -1.14 -9.42 -14.82
N ILE A 75 -0.22 -8.64 -15.40
CA ILE A 75 1.16 -9.02 -15.69
C ILE A 75 2.06 -8.52 -14.56
N ALA A 76 2.57 -9.42 -13.72
CA ALA A 76 3.40 -9.07 -12.57
C ALA A 76 4.84 -9.55 -12.74
N TYR A 77 5.80 -8.66 -12.46
CA TYR A 77 7.23 -8.96 -12.47
C TYR A 77 7.85 -8.83 -11.08
N GLY A 78 8.90 -9.64 -10.86
CA GLY A 78 9.64 -9.67 -9.61
C GLY A 78 10.94 -8.88 -9.68
N ASP A 79 11.04 -7.74 -8.97
CA ASP A 79 12.22 -6.87 -8.97
C ASP A 79 13.25 -7.17 -7.87
N ALA A 80 12.95 -8.09 -6.96
CA ALA A 80 13.78 -8.38 -5.79
C ALA A 80 14.09 -7.13 -4.92
N TYR A 81 13.21 -6.11 -4.96
CA TYR A 81 13.38 -4.80 -4.32
C TYR A 81 14.59 -4.02 -4.85
N SER A 82 14.92 -4.20 -6.13
CA SER A 82 16.07 -3.59 -6.82
C SER A 82 15.60 -2.51 -7.80
N PRO A 83 15.86 -1.21 -7.55
CA PRO A 83 15.43 -0.13 -8.45
C PRO A 83 15.83 -0.31 -9.91
N PRO A 84 17.06 -0.80 -10.26
CA PRO A 84 17.39 -1.10 -11.65
C PRO A 84 16.48 -2.14 -12.30
N LYS A 85 16.09 -3.20 -11.56
CA LYS A 85 15.14 -4.20 -12.07
C LYS A 85 13.73 -3.65 -12.17
N SER A 86 13.30 -2.80 -11.24
CA SER A 86 12.00 -2.11 -11.35
C SER A 86 11.93 -1.31 -12.65
N VAL A 87 12.99 -0.56 -13.00
CA VAL A 87 13.06 0.21 -14.27
C VAL A 87 13.03 -0.71 -15.49
N GLU A 88 13.76 -1.83 -15.47
CA GLU A 88 13.73 -2.82 -16.54
C GLU A 88 12.31 -3.36 -16.75
N HIS A 89 11.65 -3.78 -15.67
CA HIS A 89 10.31 -4.32 -15.73
C HIS A 89 9.25 -3.27 -16.10
N ALA A 90 9.38 -2.04 -15.64
CA ALA A 90 8.51 -0.94 -16.07
C ALA A 90 8.59 -0.70 -17.58
N ARG A 91 9.81 -0.72 -18.15
CA ARG A 91 10.00 -0.64 -19.62
C ARG A 91 9.35 -1.81 -20.34
N ARG A 92 9.54 -3.02 -19.86
CA ARG A 92 8.94 -4.21 -20.45
C ARG A 92 7.41 -4.16 -20.42
N LEU A 93 6.81 -3.81 -19.29
CA LEU A 93 5.36 -3.65 -19.16
C LEU A 93 4.78 -2.62 -20.14
N VAL A 94 5.51 -1.52 -20.37
CA VAL A 94 5.05 -0.43 -21.23
C VAL A 94 5.32 -0.71 -22.71
N GLU A 95 6.53 -1.17 -23.05
CA GLU A 95 7.01 -1.22 -24.45
C GLU A 95 6.79 -2.57 -25.12
N SER A 96 6.72 -3.66 -24.35
CA SER A 96 6.55 -5.03 -24.88
C SER A 96 5.18 -5.62 -24.55
N ASP A 97 4.72 -5.48 -23.30
CA ASP A 97 3.44 -6.03 -22.86
C ASP A 97 2.28 -5.06 -23.17
N GLU A 98 2.59 -3.77 -23.37
CA GLU A 98 1.64 -2.70 -23.74
C GLU A 98 0.49 -2.58 -22.73
N VAL A 99 0.81 -2.55 -21.42
CA VAL A 99 -0.20 -2.45 -20.38
C VAL A 99 -0.94 -1.11 -20.42
N SER A 100 -2.22 -1.13 -20.06
CA SER A 100 -3.03 0.08 -19.96
C SER A 100 -2.49 1.01 -18.86
N PHE A 101 -2.25 0.45 -17.69
CA PHE A 101 -1.66 1.15 -16.54
C PHE A 101 -0.91 0.18 -15.64
N ILE A 102 -0.15 0.72 -14.68
CA ILE A 102 0.49 -0.04 -13.61
C ILE A 102 -0.34 0.14 -12.34
N PHE A 103 -0.61 -0.96 -11.65
CA PHE A 103 -1.39 -0.98 -10.42
C PHE A 103 -0.60 -1.66 -9.30
N SER A 104 -0.61 -1.04 -8.10
CA SER A 104 -0.03 -1.64 -6.89
C SER A 104 1.47 -1.94 -6.98
N GLU A 105 2.27 -1.18 -7.80
CA GLU A 105 3.73 -1.29 -7.76
C GLU A 105 4.22 -1.09 -6.33
N LEU A 106 5.01 -2.06 -5.82
CA LEU A 106 5.37 -2.10 -4.42
C LEU A 106 6.84 -1.76 -4.17
N GLY A 107 7.05 -0.79 -3.28
CA GLY A 107 8.37 -0.40 -2.78
C GLY A 107 8.75 1.02 -3.16
N THR A 108 9.13 1.82 -2.17
CA THR A 108 9.49 3.22 -2.36
C THR A 108 10.66 3.41 -3.33
N PRO A 109 11.78 2.66 -3.22
CA PRO A 109 12.92 2.86 -4.11
C PRO A 109 12.61 2.47 -5.57
N GLY A 110 11.81 1.42 -5.79
CA GLY A 110 11.36 1.02 -7.14
C GLY A 110 10.49 2.10 -7.79
N ASN A 111 9.43 2.51 -7.08
CA ASN A 111 8.53 3.58 -7.55
C ASN A 111 9.29 4.89 -7.80
N SER A 112 10.27 5.25 -6.96
CA SER A 112 11.10 6.43 -7.16
C SER A 112 11.93 6.37 -8.44
N ALA A 113 12.43 5.19 -8.80
CA ALA A 113 13.23 4.98 -9.99
C ALA A 113 12.38 4.95 -11.28
N THR A 114 11.17 4.41 -11.23
CA THR A 114 10.28 4.24 -12.39
C THR A 114 9.46 5.48 -12.72
N ALA A 115 9.14 6.32 -11.73
CA ALA A 115 8.17 7.41 -11.82
C ALA A 115 8.43 8.36 -13.01
N LYS A 116 9.68 8.83 -13.19
CA LYS A 116 10.01 9.76 -14.28
C LYS A 116 9.78 9.15 -15.67
N TYR A 117 10.13 7.87 -15.84
CA TYR A 117 9.92 7.14 -17.08
C TYR A 117 8.42 6.95 -17.36
N LEU A 118 7.64 6.48 -16.37
CA LEU A 118 6.22 6.23 -16.53
C LEU A 118 5.44 7.51 -16.81
N MET A 119 5.78 8.61 -16.14
CA MET A 119 5.19 9.93 -16.44
C MET A 119 5.51 10.39 -17.87
N ALA A 120 6.75 10.24 -18.32
CA ALA A 120 7.14 10.60 -19.70
C ALA A 120 6.39 9.77 -20.75
N LYS A 121 6.09 8.50 -20.44
CA LYS A 121 5.28 7.60 -21.29
C LYS A 121 3.76 7.78 -21.10
N LYS A 122 3.34 8.69 -20.24
CA LYS A 122 1.93 8.93 -19.86
C LYS A 122 1.22 7.64 -19.42
N VAL A 123 1.90 6.80 -18.64
CA VAL A 123 1.34 5.57 -18.08
C VAL A 123 0.90 5.84 -16.64
N PRO A 124 -0.40 5.70 -16.32
CA PRO A 124 -0.88 5.81 -14.95
C PRO A 124 -0.23 4.77 -14.03
N THR A 125 0.10 5.19 -12.82
CA THR A 125 0.64 4.34 -11.76
C THR A 125 -0.30 4.45 -10.56
N VAL A 126 -1.28 3.55 -10.49
CA VAL A 126 -2.42 3.67 -9.57
C VAL A 126 -2.21 2.79 -8.35
N GLY A 127 -2.52 3.37 -7.18
CA GLY A 127 -2.51 2.63 -5.93
C GLY A 127 -1.14 2.03 -5.59
N ILE A 128 -0.05 2.77 -5.85
CA ILE A 128 1.30 2.28 -5.52
C ILE A 128 1.40 1.98 -4.02
N VAL A 129 2.08 0.89 -3.67
CA VAL A 129 2.32 0.50 -2.29
C VAL A 129 3.60 1.18 -1.79
N SER A 130 3.46 2.48 -1.57
CA SER A 130 4.45 3.36 -0.97
C SER A 130 3.74 4.50 -0.27
N GLY A 131 4.17 4.82 0.94
CA GLY A 131 3.72 6.00 1.68
C GLY A 131 4.71 7.17 1.59
N SER A 132 5.69 7.14 0.66
CA SER A 132 6.65 8.23 0.56
C SER A 132 5.96 9.55 0.25
N ASN A 133 6.28 10.56 1.06
CA ASN A 133 5.68 11.88 1.00
C ASN A 133 5.89 12.57 -0.36
N LYS A 134 6.93 12.20 -1.11
CA LYS A 134 7.15 12.74 -2.46
C LYS A 134 6.01 12.43 -3.43
N PHE A 135 5.32 11.28 -3.28
CA PHE A 135 4.22 10.89 -4.16
C PHE A 135 2.89 11.56 -3.79
N THR A 136 2.83 12.31 -2.67
CA THR A 136 1.68 13.14 -2.33
C THR A 136 1.74 14.53 -3.00
N ASP A 137 2.82 14.82 -3.73
CA ASP A 137 2.96 16.01 -4.55
C ASP A 137 2.25 15.81 -5.91
N VAL A 138 0.95 16.09 -5.91
CA VAL A 138 0.06 15.90 -7.08
C VAL A 138 0.53 16.69 -8.30
N ALA A 139 1.22 17.83 -8.09
CA ALA A 139 1.72 18.66 -9.18
C ALA A 139 2.89 18.00 -9.92
N ASN A 140 3.80 17.38 -9.18
CA ASN A 140 4.97 16.70 -9.74
C ASN A 140 4.69 15.23 -10.11
N TYR A 141 3.66 14.59 -9.52
CA TYR A 141 3.28 13.21 -9.80
C TYR A 141 1.80 13.07 -10.20
N PRO A 142 1.32 13.79 -11.25
CA PRO A 142 -0.11 13.86 -11.59
C PRO A 142 -0.70 12.52 -12.05
N LEU A 143 0.13 11.57 -12.46
CA LEU A 143 -0.26 10.23 -12.92
C LEU A 143 -0.05 9.13 -11.88
N THR A 144 0.08 9.51 -10.59
CA THR A 144 0.32 8.57 -9.50
C THR A 144 -0.74 8.72 -8.42
N THR A 145 -1.22 7.59 -7.86
CA THR A 145 -1.96 7.55 -6.59
C THR A 145 -1.32 6.51 -5.67
N THR A 146 -1.38 6.74 -4.35
CA THR A 146 -0.77 5.85 -3.37
C THR A 146 -1.80 5.08 -2.56
N SER A 147 -1.42 3.93 -2.01
CA SER A 147 -2.30 3.08 -1.20
C SER A 147 -1.98 3.07 0.29
N LEU A 148 -1.06 3.89 0.73
CA LEU A 148 -0.67 3.97 2.15
C LEU A 148 -0.90 5.38 2.69
N VAL A 149 -1.12 5.49 4.00
CA VAL A 149 -0.94 6.76 4.71
C VAL A 149 0.50 7.22 4.49
N SER A 150 0.73 8.53 4.30
CA SER A 150 2.09 9.00 4.05
C SER A 150 2.99 8.72 5.26
N PHE A 151 4.25 8.36 5.00
CA PHE A 151 5.23 8.09 6.06
C PHE A 151 5.55 9.34 6.88
N ASP A 152 5.45 10.52 6.28
CA ASP A 152 5.55 11.80 7.01
C ASP A 152 4.38 11.95 7.99
N THR A 153 3.15 11.67 7.56
CA THR A 153 1.97 11.68 8.44
C THR A 153 2.12 10.68 9.58
N GLU A 154 2.42 9.42 9.28
CA GLU A 154 2.64 8.40 10.31
C GLU A 154 3.76 8.78 11.26
N GLY A 155 4.88 9.29 10.73
CA GLY A 155 6.01 9.78 11.52
C GLY A 155 5.62 10.95 12.46
N ARG A 156 4.78 11.87 12.01
CA ARG A 156 4.24 12.95 12.88
C ARG A 156 3.32 12.42 13.96
N ILE A 157 2.46 11.47 13.65
CA ILE A 157 1.62 10.79 14.66
C ILE A 157 2.50 10.16 15.73
N TYR A 158 3.56 9.46 15.35
CA TYR A 158 4.50 8.84 16.29
C TYR A 158 5.26 9.89 17.12
N ALA A 159 5.72 10.96 16.48
CA ALA A 159 6.42 12.04 17.19
C ALA A 159 5.49 12.74 18.20
N LYS A 160 4.23 13.02 17.84
CA LYS A 160 3.22 13.57 18.77
C LYS A 160 2.94 12.59 19.92
N TYR A 161 2.77 11.31 19.63
CA TYR A 161 2.57 10.28 20.65
C TYR A 161 3.74 10.27 21.66
N LEU A 162 4.98 10.23 21.18
CA LEU A 162 6.16 10.19 22.04
C LEU A 162 6.36 11.49 22.82
N THR A 163 6.15 12.65 22.23
CA THR A 163 6.27 13.94 22.94
C THR A 163 5.21 14.08 24.03
N LYS A 164 4.04 13.46 23.87
CA LYS A 164 2.99 13.45 24.89
C LYS A 164 3.29 12.44 26.01
N THR A 165 3.75 11.24 25.68
CA THR A 165 3.91 10.12 26.63
C THR A 165 5.27 10.08 27.30
N LEU A 166 6.32 10.53 26.59
CA LEU A 166 7.71 10.52 27.02
C LEU A 166 8.38 11.90 26.74
N PRO A 167 7.87 13.00 27.31
CA PRO A 167 8.27 14.38 26.94
C PRO A 167 9.74 14.69 27.18
N ASN A 168 10.36 14.04 28.14
CA ASN A 168 11.76 14.28 28.56
C ASN A 168 12.74 13.26 27.99
N ALA A 169 12.26 12.23 27.29
CA ALA A 169 13.07 11.16 26.76
C ALA A 169 13.87 11.56 25.53
N LYS A 170 14.94 10.82 25.26
CA LYS A 170 15.57 10.77 23.94
C LYS A 170 14.92 9.68 23.10
N TYR A 171 14.84 9.94 21.80
CA TYR A 171 14.26 9.04 20.82
C TYR A 171 15.32 8.52 19.87
N ALA A 172 15.31 7.24 19.61
CA ALA A 172 16.11 6.59 18.58
C ALA A 172 15.25 6.39 17.32
N ILE A 173 15.83 6.59 16.14
CA ILE A 173 15.20 6.24 14.86
C ILE A 173 16.16 5.32 14.12
N LEU A 174 15.74 4.07 13.87
CA LEU A 174 16.36 3.19 12.90
C LEU A 174 15.59 3.32 11.58
N TYR A 175 16.27 3.68 10.49
CA TYR A 175 15.58 3.94 9.24
C TYR A 175 16.29 3.38 8.01
N GLN A 176 15.52 2.91 7.04
CA GLN A 176 16.04 2.51 5.73
C GLN A 176 16.57 3.75 5.00
N ASN A 177 17.77 3.66 4.42
CA ASN A 177 18.43 4.81 3.78
C ASN A 177 17.85 5.12 2.38
N ASP A 178 16.56 5.39 2.33
CA ASP A 178 15.84 5.85 1.14
C ASP A 178 14.72 6.82 1.53
N ASP A 179 13.84 7.17 0.57
CA ASP A 179 12.74 8.10 0.82
C ASP A 179 11.76 7.58 1.89
N LEU A 180 11.60 6.23 2.02
CA LEU A 180 10.75 5.63 3.07
C LEU A 180 11.24 6.04 4.47
N GLY A 181 12.50 5.72 4.77
CA GLY A 181 13.03 5.95 6.12
C GLY A 181 13.29 7.43 6.40
N LYS A 182 13.70 8.19 5.38
CA LYS A 182 13.94 9.64 5.51
C LYS A 182 12.68 10.42 5.83
N ASP A 183 11.52 9.99 5.36
CA ASP A 183 10.24 10.65 5.66
C ASP A 183 9.94 10.59 7.16
N TYR A 184 10.22 9.47 7.86
CA TYR A 184 10.07 9.40 9.33
C TYR A 184 11.03 10.36 10.05
N VAL A 185 12.29 10.43 9.62
CA VAL A 185 13.27 11.36 10.21
C VAL A 185 12.82 12.81 10.00
N ASN A 186 12.35 13.15 8.80
CA ASN A 186 11.86 14.47 8.46
C ASN A 186 10.59 14.85 9.24
N ALA A 187 9.69 13.91 9.47
CA ALA A 187 8.51 14.11 10.29
C ALA A 187 8.86 14.51 11.72
N PHE A 188 9.80 13.78 12.35
CA PHE A 188 10.31 14.13 13.68
C PHE A 188 11.01 15.48 13.68
N LYS A 189 11.83 15.75 12.65
CA LYS A 189 12.53 17.04 12.51
C LYS A 189 11.55 18.21 12.38
N SER A 190 10.50 18.05 11.59
CA SER A 190 9.47 19.08 11.38
C SER A 190 8.69 19.40 12.67
N LEU A 191 8.40 18.39 13.49
CA LEU A 191 7.68 18.55 14.76
C LEU A 191 8.57 19.13 15.87
N LEU A 192 9.76 18.58 16.06
CA LEU A 192 10.66 18.93 17.16
C LEU A 192 11.48 20.20 16.91
N LYS A 193 11.64 20.57 15.64
CA LYS A 193 12.37 21.81 15.23
C LYS A 193 13.77 21.89 15.87
N ALA A 194 14.03 22.93 16.66
CA ALA A 194 15.31 23.16 17.32
C ALA A 194 15.68 22.12 18.39
N ASP A 195 14.72 21.34 18.86
CA ASP A 195 14.97 20.28 19.85
C ASP A 195 15.30 18.92 19.20
N PHE A 196 15.22 18.81 17.88
CA PHE A 196 15.48 17.56 17.17
C PHE A 196 16.86 16.99 17.50
N ASP A 197 17.92 17.76 17.27
CA ASP A 197 19.31 17.30 17.47
C ASP A 197 19.64 16.98 18.94
N LYS A 198 18.89 17.54 19.89
CA LYS A 198 19.01 17.25 21.32
C LYS A 198 18.32 15.97 21.73
N LYS A 199 17.17 15.67 21.09
CA LYS A 199 16.26 14.60 21.50
C LYS A 199 16.33 13.36 20.62
N VAL A 200 16.81 13.46 19.38
CA VAL A 200 16.75 12.36 18.41
C VAL A 200 18.15 11.93 17.99
N VAL A 201 18.36 10.61 18.01
CA VAL A 201 19.50 9.95 17.37
C VAL A 201 18.95 9.06 16.27
N ALA A 202 19.26 9.38 15.01
CA ALA A 202 18.80 8.63 13.85
C ALA A 202 19.98 7.92 13.17
N ILE A 203 19.84 6.61 12.96
CA ILE A 203 20.85 5.78 12.29
C ILE A 203 20.20 5.02 11.16
N SER A 204 20.80 5.12 9.96
CA SER A 204 20.30 4.40 8.78
C SER A 204 20.90 3.00 8.67
N TYR A 205 20.21 2.19 7.86
CA TYR A 205 20.73 0.95 7.31
C TYR A 205 20.45 0.90 5.79
N GLU A 206 21.25 0.12 5.06
CA GLU A 206 21.02 -0.17 3.66
C GLU A 206 20.23 -1.47 3.51
N ILE A 207 19.37 -1.54 2.47
CA ILE A 207 18.60 -2.77 2.20
C ILE A 207 19.50 -3.98 1.88
N SER A 208 20.75 -3.74 1.49
CA SER A 208 21.77 -4.74 1.26
C SER A 208 22.50 -5.19 2.52
N ASP A 209 22.31 -4.52 3.65
CA ASP A 209 22.95 -4.90 4.89
C ASP A 209 22.52 -6.30 5.34
N PRO A 210 23.42 -7.12 5.90
CA PRO A 210 23.06 -8.42 6.41
C PRO A 210 22.20 -8.32 7.67
N THR A 211 22.54 -7.40 8.58
CA THR A 211 21.87 -7.16 9.87
C THR A 211 21.88 -5.69 10.26
N VAL A 212 21.10 -5.33 11.29
CA VAL A 212 21.09 -4.00 11.93
C VAL A 212 21.62 -4.02 13.37
N ASP A 213 22.39 -5.05 13.73
CA ASP A 213 22.85 -5.27 15.11
C ASP A 213 23.71 -4.13 15.64
N SER A 214 24.65 -3.61 14.82
CA SER A 214 25.52 -2.50 15.18
C SER A 214 24.75 -1.20 15.38
N GLN A 215 23.76 -0.96 14.52
CA GLN A 215 22.87 0.21 14.63
C GLN A 215 22.08 0.16 15.95
N ILE A 216 21.52 -0.99 16.31
CA ILE A 216 20.76 -1.16 17.57
C ILE A 216 21.64 -0.97 18.79
N VAL A 217 22.88 -1.51 18.80
CA VAL A 217 23.84 -1.28 19.89
C VAL A 217 24.17 0.22 20.03
N SER A 218 24.40 0.91 18.91
CA SER A 218 24.71 2.35 18.90
C SER A 218 23.50 3.18 19.38
N LEU A 219 22.29 2.85 18.93
CA LEU A 219 21.06 3.53 19.36
C LEU A 219 20.81 3.34 20.86
N LYS A 220 21.00 2.13 21.40
CA LYS A 220 20.93 1.90 22.85
C LYS A 220 21.92 2.76 23.61
N SER A 221 23.17 2.87 23.12
CA SER A 221 24.23 3.63 23.76
C SER A 221 23.97 5.14 23.84
N SER A 222 23.04 5.65 23.02
CA SER A 222 22.58 7.05 23.08
C SER A 222 21.77 7.39 24.33
N GLY A 223 21.30 6.37 25.07
CA GLY A 223 20.39 6.53 26.19
C GLY A 223 18.94 6.79 25.77
N ALA A 224 18.55 6.46 24.54
CA ALA A 224 17.17 6.62 24.07
C ALA A 224 16.22 5.66 24.79
N GLU A 225 15.02 6.17 25.10
CA GLU A 225 13.94 5.45 25.80
C GLU A 225 12.83 5.01 24.83
N ALA A 226 12.83 5.51 23.61
CA ALA A 226 11.94 5.07 22.53
C ALA A 226 12.76 4.74 21.29
N LEU A 227 12.25 3.78 20.49
CA LEU A 227 12.84 3.35 19.21
C LEU A 227 11.75 3.39 18.14
N VAL A 228 11.89 4.26 17.16
CA VAL A 228 11.08 4.28 15.94
C VAL A 228 11.80 3.49 14.86
N ILE A 229 11.09 2.57 14.20
CA ILE A 229 11.63 1.74 13.14
C ILE A 229 10.88 2.09 11.85
N GLY A 230 11.54 2.79 10.92
CA GLY A 230 11.05 3.13 9.60
C GLY A 230 11.73 2.28 8.52
N GLY A 231 11.21 1.07 8.27
CA GLY A 231 11.88 0.15 7.35
C GLY A 231 11.03 -1.07 6.96
N THR A 232 11.70 -2.08 6.39
CA THR A 232 11.05 -3.32 5.94
C THR A 232 11.00 -4.39 7.03
N PRO A 233 10.07 -5.36 6.95
CA PRO A 233 9.82 -6.37 8.00
C PRO A 233 11.06 -7.14 8.47
N LYS A 234 11.96 -7.53 7.55
CA LYS A 234 13.21 -8.25 7.88
C LYS A 234 14.03 -7.48 8.91
N PHE A 235 14.29 -6.20 8.64
CA PHE A 235 15.15 -5.37 9.48
C PHE A 235 14.43 -4.93 10.76
N ALA A 236 13.11 -4.74 10.68
CA ALA A 236 12.30 -4.49 11.87
C ALA A 236 12.33 -5.69 12.83
N ALA A 237 12.19 -6.91 12.34
CA ALA A 237 12.30 -8.13 13.15
C ALA A 237 13.68 -8.27 13.78
N GLN A 238 14.74 -8.00 13.02
CA GLN A 238 16.12 -8.03 13.55
C GLN A 238 16.31 -6.98 14.64
N ALA A 239 15.81 -5.76 14.44
CA ALA A 239 15.93 -4.67 15.41
C ALA A 239 15.23 -5.00 16.74
N ILE A 240 14.00 -5.50 16.69
CA ILE A 240 13.22 -5.90 17.88
C ILE A 240 13.96 -7.02 18.62
N ARG A 241 14.35 -8.07 17.90
CA ARG A 241 15.09 -9.21 18.47
C ARG A 241 16.39 -8.75 19.13
N ARG A 242 17.19 -7.94 18.43
CA ARG A 242 18.47 -7.47 18.93
C ARG A 242 18.32 -6.58 20.16
N ALA A 243 17.31 -5.70 20.19
CA ALA A 243 17.01 -4.89 21.38
C ALA A 243 16.74 -5.78 22.60
N ALA A 244 15.91 -6.82 22.44
CA ALA A 244 15.60 -7.77 23.51
C ALA A 244 16.87 -8.55 23.98
N GLU A 245 17.67 -9.08 23.06
CA GLU A 245 18.90 -9.83 23.35
C GLU A 245 19.91 -9.02 24.18
N ILE A 246 20.05 -7.72 23.88
CA ILE A 246 20.97 -6.87 24.64
C ILE A 246 20.34 -6.23 25.88
N GLY A 247 19.10 -6.63 26.25
CA GLY A 247 18.39 -6.10 27.40
C GLY A 247 17.97 -4.63 27.25
N TRP A 248 17.81 -4.12 26.04
CA TRP A 248 17.26 -2.79 25.80
C TRP A 248 15.73 -2.88 25.65
N LYS A 249 15.00 -2.12 26.45
CA LYS A 249 13.53 -2.14 26.54
C LYS A 249 12.95 -0.75 26.26
N PRO A 250 13.15 -0.19 25.05
CA PRO A 250 12.55 1.09 24.70
C PRO A 250 11.05 0.91 24.38
N THR A 251 10.29 2.00 24.38
CA THR A 251 8.99 2.03 23.71
C THR A 251 9.23 1.92 22.20
N ILE A 252 8.83 0.82 21.57
CA ILE A 252 9.06 0.58 20.12
C ILE A 252 7.82 1.02 19.34
N LEU A 253 8.04 1.89 18.33
CA LEU A 253 7.05 2.26 17.34
C LEU A 253 7.50 1.75 15.97
N LEU A 254 6.64 0.93 15.35
CA LEU A 254 6.93 0.21 14.13
C LEU A 254 6.07 0.76 13.01
N ASN A 255 6.67 1.10 11.87
CA ASN A 255 5.93 1.58 10.72
C ASN A 255 4.90 0.55 10.21
N TYR A 256 3.77 1.03 9.69
CA TYR A 256 2.66 0.19 9.22
C TYR A 256 3.08 -0.96 8.30
N PRO A 257 3.93 -0.75 7.26
CA PRO A 257 4.35 -1.85 6.38
C PRO A 257 5.07 -3.00 7.09
N SER A 258 5.61 -2.75 8.28
CA SER A 258 6.28 -3.75 9.11
C SER A 258 5.41 -4.25 10.29
N GLY A 259 4.15 -3.78 10.40
CA GLY A 259 3.23 -4.16 11.48
C GLY A 259 2.63 -5.57 11.37
N SER A 260 3.15 -6.43 10.51
CA SER A 260 2.65 -7.80 10.29
C SER A 260 3.08 -8.75 11.41
N VAL A 261 2.13 -9.48 11.99
CA VAL A 261 2.43 -10.53 12.97
C VAL A 261 3.27 -11.62 12.31
N GLY A 262 2.84 -12.14 11.16
CA GLY A 262 3.53 -13.23 10.46
C GLY A 262 4.89 -12.82 9.90
N ALA A 263 4.99 -11.63 9.27
CA ALA A 263 6.21 -11.19 8.60
C ALA A 263 7.25 -10.55 9.53
N THR A 264 6.84 -10.01 10.69
CA THR A 264 7.72 -9.26 11.58
C THR A 264 7.75 -9.80 13.00
N LEU A 265 6.59 -9.86 13.69
CA LEU A 265 6.57 -10.15 15.12
C LEU A 265 6.93 -11.60 15.43
N LYS A 266 6.44 -12.58 14.67
CA LYS A 266 6.86 -13.99 14.80
C LYS A 266 8.35 -14.17 14.55
N PRO A 267 8.95 -13.64 13.45
CA PRO A 267 10.41 -13.69 13.26
C PRO A 267 11.22 -12.95 14.32
N ALA A 268 10.70 -11.88 14.90
CA ALA A 268 11.35 -11.14 15.99
C ALA A 268 11.32 -11.89 17.32
N GLY A 269 10.30 -12.74 17.52
CA GLY A 269 9.92 -13.36 18.77
C GLY A 269 8.70 -12.62 19.37
N LEU A 270 7.57 -13.34 19.54
CA LEU A 270 6.31 -12.73 20.02
C LEU A 270 6.45 -12.10 21.40
N GLU A 271 7.23 -12.72 22.28
CA GLU A 271 7.53 -12.20 23.62
C GLU A 271 8.37 -10.91 23.52
N ALA A 272 9.44 -10.93 22.71
CA ALA A 272 10.30 -9.76 22.46
C ALA A 272 9.53 -8.59 21.83
N SER A 273 8.44 -8.88 21.13
CA SER A 273 7.57 -7.92 20.46
C SER A 273 6.48 -7.36 21.36
N THR A 274 6.30 -7.88 22.59
CA THR A 274 5.26 -7.39 23.51
C THR A 274 5.44 -5.91 23.83
N GLY A 275 4.38 -5.13 23.65
CA GLY A 275 4.40 -3.67 23.83
C GLY A 275 4.75 -2.86 22.59
N VAL A 276 5.16 -3.49 21.48
CA VAL A 276 5.37 -2.80 20.20
C VAL A 276 4.10 -2.09 19.77
N ILE A 277 4.24 -0.85 19.35
CA ILE A 277 3.15 0.00 18.83
C ILE A 277 3.30 0.13 17.31
N SER A 278 2.20 0.12 16.59
CA SER A 278 2.17 0.39 15.15
C SER A 278 0.90 1.15 14.78
N GLY A 279 0.95 1.89 13.68
CA GLY A 279 -0.26 2.36 13.02
C GLY A 279 -0.94 1.21 12.27
N THR A 280 -2.27 1.29 12.11
CA THR A 280 -3.01 0.34 11.27
C THR A 280 -4.26 0.98 10.66
N MET A 281 -4.63 0.51 9.48
CA MET A 281 -5.86 0.85 8.78
C MET A 281 -6.80 -0.36 8.68
N MET A 282 -6.26 -1.56 8.90
CA MET A 282 -6.94 -2.84 8.66
C MET A 282 -7.19 -3.59 9.96
N MET A 283 -8.23 -4.41 9.95
CA MET A 283 -8.47 -5.44 10.96
C MET A 283 -7.38 -6.51 10.89
N ASP A 284 -6.99 -7.08 12.03
CA ASP A 284 -6.11 -8.25 12.04
C ASP A 284 -6.94 -9.52 11.79
N PRO A 285 -6.61 -10.32 10.75
CA PRO A 285 -7.39 -11.52 10.43
C PRO A 285 -7.27 -12.64 11.47
N THR A 286 -6.33 -12.54 12.42
CA THR A 286 -6.16 -13.53 13.49
C THR A 286 -6.81 -13.12 14.81
N ASP A 287 -7.33 -11.90 14.89
CA ASP A 287 -7.97 -11.40 16.11
C ASP A 287 -9.44 -11.82 16.17
N SER A 288 -9.80 -12.53 17.23
CA SER A 288 -11.15 -13.07 17.44
C SER A 288 -12.23 -11.99 17.60
N GLN A 289 -11.88 -10.74 17.93
CA GLN A 289 -12.85 -9.65 17.96
C GLN A 289 -13.56 -9.45 16.61
N TRP A 290 -12.90 -9.86 15.50
CA TRP A 290 -13.42 -9.73 14.13
C TRP A 290 -14.10 -10.99 13.59
N ASP A 291 -14.28 -12.06 14.40
CA ASP A 291 -14.86 -13.33 13.96
C ASP A 291 -16.29 -13.17 13.41
N ASN A 292 -17.04 -12.21 13.95
CA ASN A 292 -18.40 -11.92 13.49
C ASN A 292 -18.48 -10.85 12.40
N ASN A 293 -17.35 -10.25 12.00
CA ASN A 293 -17.33 -9.25 10.93
C ASN A 293 -17.45 -9.94 9.56
N GLU A 294 -18.43 -9.53 8.75
CA GLU A 294 -18.72 -10.14 7.45
C GLU A 294 -17.57 -9.98 6.44
N GLY A 295 -16.89 -8.82 6.44
CA GLY A 295 -15.73 -8.60 5.59
C GLY A 295 -14.59 -9.56 5.93
N MET A 296 -14.37 -9.81 7.21
CA MET A 296 -13.33 -10.74 7.67
C MET A 296 -13.70 -12.21 7.40
N LYS A 297 -14.97 -12.58 7.55
CA LYS A 297 -15.47 -13.89 7.12
C LYS A 297 -15.25 -14.12 5.62
N ASN A 298 -15.61 -13.13 4.81
CA ASN A 298 -15.42 -13.18 3.36
C ASN A 298 -13.93 -13.30 2.98
N TYR A 299 -13.05 -12.56 3.66
CA TYR A 299 -11.61 -12.69 3.45
C TYR A 299 -11.11 -14.08 3.81
N ARG A 300 -11.48 -14.64 4.98
CA ARG A 300 -11.08 -16.00 5.38
C ARG A 300 -11.59 -17.05 4.38
N ALA A 301 -12.84 -16.95 3.95
CA ALA A 301 -13.40 -17.83 2.91
C ALA A 301 -12.68 -17.70 1.55
N PHE A 302 -12.26 -16.48 1.20
CA PHE A 302 -11.42 -16.25 0.02
C PHE A 302 -10.05 -16.92 0.16
N VAL A 303 -9.42 -16.82 1.33
CA VAL A 303 -8.13 -17.50 1.61
C VAL A 303 -8.29 -19.00 1.50
N ASP A 304 -9.32 -19.58 2.11
CA ASP A 304 -9.58 -21.03 2.07
C ASP A 304 -9.74 -21.54 0.63
N LYS A 305 -10.41 -20.76 -0.21
CA LYS A 305 -10.69 -21.15 -1.60
C LYS A 305 -9.50 -20.92 -2.54
N TYR A 306 -8.83 -19.77 -2.44
CA TYR A 306 -7.90 -19.30 -3.46
C TYR A 306 -6.43 -19.30 -3.01
N MET A 307 -6.18 -19.30 -1.69
CA MET A 307 -4.83 -19.27 -1.11
C MET A 307 -4.66 -20.27 0.03
N PRO A 308 -5.07 -21.54 -0.14
CA PRO A 308 -5.01 -22.51 0.96
C PRO A 308 -3.58 -22.70 1.46
N GLY A 309 -3.41 -22.73 2.79
CA GLY A 309 -2.13 -22.98 3.45
C GLY A 309 -1.21 -21.79 3.65
N ILE A 310 -1.64 -20.57 3.34
CA ILE A 310 -0.87 -19.37 3.72
C ILE A 310 -0.90 -19.15 5.25
N ASP A 311 0.10 -18.46 5.78
CA ASP A 311 0.02 -17.92 7.15
C ASP A 311 -0.85 -16.66 7.14
N ILE A 312 -2.11 -16.80 7.54
CA ILE A 312 -3.08 -15.69 7.57
C ILE A 312 -2.67 -14.55 8.53
N SER A 313 -1.74 -14.81 9.47
CA SER A 313 -1.17 -13.77 10.33
C SER A 313 -0.20 -12.84 9.62
N ASP A 314 0.19 -13.17 8.37
CA ASP A 314 0.89 -12.22 7.50
C ASP A 314 -0.13 -11.33 6.80
N ASN A 315 -0.37 -10.15 7.38
CA ASN A 315 -1.35 -9.18 6.88
C ASN A 315 -1.01 -8.58 5.50
N ASN A 316 0.17 -8.87 4.93
CA ASN A 316 0.47 -8.52 3.55
C ASN A 316 -0.47 -9.23 2.57
N TYR A 317 -0.94 -10.44 2.87
CA TYR A 317 -1.98 -11.10 2.07
C TYR A 317 -3.32 -10.36 2.14
N LEU A 318 -3.73 -9.91 3.35
CA LEU A 318 -4.94 -9.11 3.52
C LEU A 318 -4.83 -7.78 2.76
N PHE A 319 -3.68 -7.12 2.85
CA PHE A 319 -3.47 -5.86 2.13
C PHE A 319 -3.52 -6.06 0.61
N GLY A 320 -2.96 -7.16 0.10
CA GLY A 320 -3.08 -7.51 -1.32
C GLY A 320 -4.51 -7.83 -1.76
N TYR A 321 -5.31 -8.48 -0.91
CA TYR A 321 -6.74 -8.67 -1.12
C TYR A 321 -7.48 -7.32 -1.23
N VAL A 322 -7.17 -6.37 -0.35
CA VAL A 322 -7.71 -5.00 -0.38
C VAL A 322 -7.29 -4.26 -1.66
N GLN A 323 -6.03 -4.40 -2.09
CA GLN A 323 -5.58 -3.85 -3.37
C GLN A 323 -6.39 -4.42 -4.54
N GLY A 324 -6.67 -5.72 -4.52
CA GLY A 324 -7.53 -6.36 -5.51
C GLY A 324 -8.95 -5.77 -5.54
N MET A 325 -9.54 -5.51 -4.37
CA MET A 325 -10.86 -4.86 -4.25
C MET A 325 -10.82 -3.43 -4.82
N LEU A 326 -9.76 -2.68 -4.56
CA LEU A 326 -9.60 -1.33 -5.11
C LEU A 326 -9.43 -1.34 -6.62
N LEU A 327 -8.71 -2.32 -7.17
CA LEU A 327 -8.60 -2.50 -8.63
C LEU A 327 -9.97 -2.82 -9.25
N GLU A 328 -10.74 -3.75 -8.65
CA GLU A 328 -12.07 -4.11 -9.10
C GLU A 328 -12.99 -2.88 -9.10
N HIS A 329 -13.00 -2.12 -8.01
CA HIS A 329 -13.77 -0.89 -7.87
C HIS A 329 -13.39 0.15 -8.93
N LEU A 330 -12.09 0.38 -9.14
CA LEU A 330 -11.58 1.32 -10.14
C LEU A 330 -12.09 0.98 -11.55
N ILE A 331 -11.92 -0.28 -11.97
CA ILE A 331 -12.32 -0.71 -13.32
C ILE A 331 -13.84 -0.65 -13.47
N GLN A 332 -14.61 -1.00 -12.44
CA GLN A 332 -16.07 -0.85 -12.43
C GLN A 332 -16.49 0.61 -12.60
N GLN A 333 -15.85 1.53 -11.86
CA GLN A 333 -16.11 2.96 -11.90
C GLN A 333 -15.75 3.59 -13.26
N CYS A 334 -14.72 3.07 -13.94
CA CYS A 334 -14.36 3.49 -15.30
C CYS A 334 -15.44 3.13 -16.35
N GLY A 335 -16.25 2.12 -16.08
CA GLY A 335 -17.27 1.64 -17.04
C GLY A 335 -16.63 1.10 -18.33
N ASN A 336 -17.04 1.62 -19.47
CA ASN A 336 -16.51 1.23 -20.77
C ASN A 336 -15.32 2.07 -21.25
N ASP A 337 -15.10 3.24 -20.64
CA ASP A 337 -13.98 4.11 -20.95
C ASP A 337 -12.77 3.73 -20.08
N LEU A 338 -11.91 2.89 -20.63
CA LEU A 338 -10.65 2.44 -20.02
C LEU A 338 -9.44 3.21 -20.59
N SER A 339 -9.65 4.43 -21.08
CA SER A 339 -8.54 5.32 -21.43
C SER A 339 -7.69 5.66 -20.19
N ARG A 340 -6.39 5.87 -20.40
CA ARG A 340 -5.47 6.25 -19.31
C ARG A 340 -5.91 7.51 -18.59
N GLU A 341 -6.52 8.45 -19.32
CA GLU A 341 -7.05 9.68 -18.76
C GLU A 341 -8.22 9.40 -17.81
N ASN A 342 -9.19 8.57 -18.25
CA ASN A 342 -10.33 8.22 -17.39
C ASN A 342 -9.91 7.36 -16.20
N ILE A 343 -8.97 6.43 -16.37
CA ILE A 343 -8.43 5.63 -15.26
C ILE A 343 -7.88 6.56 -14.17
N MET A 344 -7.06 7.57 -14.52
CA MET A 344 -6.55 8.52 -13.53
C MET A 344 -7.65 9.39 -12.92
N LYS A 345 -8.60 9.86 -13.73
CA LYS A 345 -9.75 10.62 -13.25
C LYS A 345 -10.55 9.81 -12.22
N GLN A 346 -10.84 8.54 -12.50
CA GLN A 346 -11.57 7.68 -11.58
C GLN A 346 -10.76 7.34 -10.34
N ALA A 347 -9.47 7.05 -10.46
CA ALA A 347 -8.58 6.80 -9.32
C ALA A 347 -8.48 8.00 -8.36
N LYS A 348 -8.69 9.23 -8.84
CA LYS A 348 -8.72 10.46 -8.05
C LYS A 348 -10.13 10.90 -7.65
N SER A 349 -11.12 10.04 -7.79
CA SER A 349 -12.52 10.39 -7.50
C SER A 349 -13.23 9.39 -6.57
N PHE A 350 -12.49 8.59 -5.84
CA PHE A 350 -13.07 7.72 -4.81
C PHE A 350 -13.74 8.56 -3.73
N ARG A 351 -14.96 8.15 -3.33
CA ARG A 351 -15.75 8.84 -2.30
C ARG A 351 -16.34 7.82 -1.36
N ASP A 352 -15.95 7.90 -0.11
CA ASP A 352 -16.46 7.08 0.99
C ASP A 352 -16.48 5.57 0.66
N VAL A 353 -15.45 5.10 -0.07
CA VAL A 353 -15.35 3.69 -0.43
C VAL A 353 -15.04 2.90 0.82
N ALA A 354 -16.05 2.16 1.28
CA ALA A 354 -15.94 1.29 2.44
C ALA A 354 -15.29 -0.04 2.03
N LEU A 355 -14.17 -0.35 2.67
CA LEU A 355 -13.51 -1.64 2.52
C LEU A 355 -13.91 -2.54 3.69
N PRO A 356 -14.49 -3.72 3.45
CA PRO A 356 -15.06 -4.55 4.50
C PRO A 356 -14.07 -5.04 5.57
N THR A 357 -12.78 -5.00 5.27
CA THR A 357 -11.68 -5.38 6.17
C THR A 357 -10.91 -4.20 6.74
N ALA A 358 -11.27 -2.97 6.39
CA ALA A 358 -10.74 -1.77 7.04
C ALA A 358 -11.32 -1.61 8.45
N LEU A 359 -10.58 -0.97 9.34
CA LEU A 359 -11.08 -0.63 10.68
C LEU A 359 -12.30 0.28 10.59
N PRO A 360 -13.27 0.14 11.51
CA PRO A 360 -14.46 0.99 11.53
C PRO A 360 -14.11 2.48 11.55
N GLY A 361 -14.74 3.24 10.66
CA GLY A 361 -14.52 4.67 10.50
C GLY A 361 -13.40 5.04 9.53
N ILE A 362 -12.67 4.07 8.98
CA ILE A 362 -11.66 4.30 7.93
C ILE A 362 -12.28 4.06 6.56
N LEU A 363 -12.25 5.08 5.72
CA LEU A 363 -12.82 5.08 4.37
C LEU A 363 -11.74 5.48 3.36
N VAL A 364 -11.88 5.00 2.13
CA VAL A 364 -11.02 5.42 1.02
C VAL A 364 -11.63 6.63 0.32
N ASN A 365 -10.87 7.71 0.31
CA ASN A 365 -11.23 8.96 -0.35
C ASN A 365 -10.02 9.51 -1.10
N THR A 366 -10.24 9.86 -2.39
CA THR A 366 -9.21 10.51 -3.21
C THR A 366 -9.77 11.78 -3.87
N SER A 367 -8.88 12.67 -4.30
CA SER A 367 -9.26 13.90 -5.03
C SER A 367 -8.06 14.41 -5.84
N ASP A 368 -8.27 15.47 -6.60
CA ASP A 368 -7.17 16.16 -7.29
C ASP A 368 -6.11 16.79 -6.35
N LYS A 369 -6.39 16.80 -5.05
CA LYS A 369 -5.46 17.30 -4.01
C LYS A 369 -4.97 16.19 -3.08
N ILE A 370 -5.69 15.06 -3.03
CA ILE A 370 -5.40 13.92 -2.15
C ILE A 370 -5.41 12.68 -3.04
N ASP A 371 -4.23 12.21 -3.38
CA ASP A 371 -4.01 11.03 -4.22
C ASP A 371 -3.63 9.77 -3.40
N MET A 372 -3.85 9.82 -2.10
CA MET A 372 -3.70 8.68 -1.18
C MET A 372 -5.03 8.00 -0.93
N ASN A 373 -5.08 6.68 -1.10
CA ASN A 373 -6.28 5.90 -0.79
C ASN A 373 -6.60 5.93 0.70
N PHE A 374 -5.58 5.89 1.56
CA PHE A 374 -5.74 6.00 3.00
C PHE A 374 -5.06 7.25 3.54
N THR A 375 -5.80 8.07 4.28
CA THR A 375 -5.32 9.24 5.02
C THR A 375 -5.45 9.04 6.53
N GLN A 376 -6.10 7.95 6.95
CA GLN A 376 -6.50 7.70 8.33
C GLN A 376 -5.89 6.40 8.84
N MET A 377 -5.54 6.38 10.14
CA MET A 377 -5.07 5.19 10.85
C MET A 377 -5.47 5.23 12.33
N ARG A 378 -5.33 4.09 13.01
CA ARG A 378 -5.35 3.98 14.47
C ARG A 378 -4.00 3.47 14.96
N LEU A 379 -3.64 3.84 16.18
CA LEU A 379 -2.52 3.20 16.89
C LEU A 379 -3.01 1.93 17.57
N GLN A 380 -2.19 0.90 17.47
CA GLN A 380 -2.40 -0.39 18.12
C GLN A 380 -1.12 -0.82 18.84
N ARG A 381 -1.29 -1.66 19.91
CA ARG A 381 -0.21 -2.20 20.70
C ARG A 381 -0.27 -3.72 20.73
N TRP A 382 0.85 -4.36 20.49
CA TRP A 382 0.95 -5.82 20.59
C TRP A 382 0.93 -6.27 22.06
N THR A 383 -0.05 -7.11 22.43
CA THR A 383 -0.21 -7.62 23.80
C THR A 383 0.60 -8.88 24.09
N GLY A 384 1.24 -9.45 23.04
CA GLY A 384 1.85 -10.79 23.08
C GLY A 384 1.00 -11.84 22.33
N THR A 385 -0.30 -11.58 22.17
CA THR A 385 -1.25 -12.51 21.55
C THR A 385 -2.10 -11.88 20.46
N HIS A 386 -2.43 -10.60 20.57
CA HIS A 386 -3.25 -9.84 19.61
C HIS A 386 -2.89 -8.36 19.63
N TRP A 387 -3.38 -7.62 18.64
CA TRP A 387 -3.26 -6.17 18.59
C TRP A 387 -4.42 -5.51 19.34
N ASP A 388 -4.11 -4.66 20.32
CA ASP A 388 -5.06 -3.81 21.04
C ASP A 388 -5.07 -2.39 20.43
N GLN A 389 -6.19 -1.98 19.81
CA GLN A 389 -6.35 -0.63 19.26
C GLN A 389 -6.68 0.33 20.40
N PHE A 390 -5.80 1.25 20.71
CA PHE A 390 -5.93 2.15 21.87
C PHE A 390 -6.13 3.63 21.52
N SER A 391 -6.12 3.99 20.24
CA SER A 391 -6.37 5.38 19.82
C SER A 391 -7.71 5.54 19.10
N GLU A 392 -8.21 6.77 19.04
CA GLU A 392 -9.20 7.20 18.05
C GLU A 392 -8.63 7.08 16.64
N VAL A 393 -9.50 7.27 15.63
CA VAL A 393 -9.06 7.43 14.25
C VAL A 393 -8.29 8.74 14.14
N LEU A 394 -7.04 8.64 13.69
CA LEU A 394 -6.14 9.77 13.47
C LEU A 394 -6.17 10.08 11.96
N ASP A 395 -6.44 11.33 11.62
CA ASP A 395 -6.52 11.77 10.22
C ASP A 395 -5.31 12.63 9.87
N GLY A 396 -4.52 12.15 8.91
CA GLY A 396 -3.29 12.83 8.51
C GLY A 396 -3.48 14.08 7.68
N VAL A 397 -4.69 14.34 7.16
CA VAL A 397 -4.98 15.56 6.39
C VAL A 397 -5.29 16.73 7.31
N SER A 398 -5.85 16.45 8.48
CA SER A 398 -6.24 17.47 9.48
C SER A 398 -5.16 17.76 10.53
N GLU A 399 -4.05 17.00 10.54
CA GLU A 399 -2.97 17.09 11.51
C GLU A 399 -1.66 17.61 10.92
#